data_2c59ba4fc72d3680b92103b44f6633d4
#
_entry.id   2c59ba4fc72d3680b92103b44f6633d4
#
_cell.length_a   1.000
_cell.length_b   1.000
_cell.length_c   1.000
_cell.angle_alpha   90.00
_cell.angle_beta   90.00
_cell.angle_gamma   90.00
#
_symmetry.space_group_name_H-M   'P 1'
#
loop_
_entity.id
_entity.type
_entity.pdbx_description
1 polymer ?
#
loop_
_entity_poly.entity_id
_entity_poly.type
_entity_poly.pdbx_seq_one_letter_code
_entity_poly.pdbx_strand_id
1 'polypeptide(L)'
;MSILENSQNRGTILVAFDFDGTLTTKDTLLEFVRFTHGLPRLILGVLRYSPLLLLMKMGLYSNGKLKERIFAYFYGGESYEQFVLWGKNFSLLAESMQNMPMIQRLQWHVSKGHTVCIVSASVDEWVRPTCLKLGVDEVIATRVEVSSEGKLTGRFSTPNCYGAQKVERLLEVYPRCSISYLYAYGDSQGDKELLAFADEGVKICRTQT
;
A
#
# COMPACT_ATOMS: atom_id res chain seq x y z
N MET A 1 -16.94 -11.58 45.13
CA MET A 1 -16.06 -12.40 44.24
C MET A 1 -16.82 -12.62 42.94
N SER A 2 -16.21 -12.39 41.79
CA SER A 2 -16.73 -12.57 40.41
C SER A 2 -17.51 -11.40 39.76
N ILE A 3 -16.87 -10.28 39.52
CA ILE A 3 -17.29 -9.30 38.48
C ILE A 3 -16.10 -8.91 37.57
N LEU A 4 -14.91 -9.55 37.68
CA LEU A 4 -13.69 -9.15 36.98
C LEU A 4 -13.25 -10.10 35.85
N GLU A 5 -14.07 -11.09 35.45
CA GLU A 5 -13.65 -12.11 34.46
C GLU A 5 -14.33 -12.00 33.09
N ASN A 6 -15.01 -10.91 32.74
CA ASN A 6 -15.70 -10.83 31.43
C ASN A 6 -15.14 -9.76 30.49
N SER A 7 -13.88 -9.33 30.67
CA SER A 7 -13.20 -8.35 29.77
C SER A 7 -12.26 -8.98 28.76
N GLN A 8 -12.10 -10.29 28.73
CA GLN A 8 -11.18 -11.02 27.84
C GLN A 8 -11.98 -11.78 26.79
N ASN A 9 -12.30 -11.18 25.71
CA ASN A 9 -12.42 -11.69 24.33
C ASN A 9 -13.35 -10.85 23.45
N ARG A 10 -13.31 -9.55 23.55
CA ARG A 10 -13.86 -8.72 22.47
C ARG A 10 -12.75 -8.53 21.44
N GLY A 11 -12.81 -9.29 20.34
CA GLY A 11 -11.88 -9.13 19.24
C GLY A 11 -11.81 -7.68 18.75
N THR A 12 -10.71 -7.33 18.12
CA THR A 12 -10.43 -5.97 17.65
C THR A 12 -11.32 -5.58 16.47
N ILE A 13 -11.85 -4.37 16.44
CA ILE A 13 -12.39 -3.77 15.21
C ILE A 13 -11.20 -3.32 14.37
N LEU A 14 -10.97 -4.02 13.26
CA LEU A 14 -9.87 -3.76 12.35
C LEU A 14 -10.36 -2.97 11.13
N VAL A 15 -9.56 -2.03 10.68
CA VAL A 15 -9.85 -1.21 9.51
C VAL A 15 -8.66 -1.25 8.56
N ALA A 16 -8.87 -1.75 7.35
CA ALA A 16 -7.85 -1.86 6.32
C ALA A 16 -8.11 -0.82 5.21
N PHE A 17 -7.17 0.08 4.99
CA PHE A 17 -7.20 1.01 3.86
C PHE A 17 -6.18 0.61 2.80
N ASP A 18 -6.58 0.62 1.54
CA ASP A 18 -5.63 0.75 0.45
C ASP A 18 -5.03 2.15 0.42
N PHE A 19 -3.93 2.33 -0.30
CA PHE A 19 -3.18 3.58 -0.35
C PHE A 19 -3.41 4.36 -1.65
N ASP A 20 -2.99 3.80 -2.80
CA ASP A 20 -3.01 4.49 -4.09
C ASP A 20 -4.43 4.56 -4.68
N GLY A 21 -4.96 5.77 -4.89
CA GLY A 21 -6.34 5.96 -5.35
C GLY A 21 -7.38 5.88 -4.24
N THR A 22 -7.00 5.47 -3.04
CA THR A 22 -7.84 5.42 -1.84
C THR A 22 -7.47 6.54 -0.88
N LEU A 23 -6.33 6.46 -0.18
CA LEU A 23 -5.83 7.55 0.68
C LEU A 23 -5.12 8.65 -0.11
N THR A 24 -4.66 8.36 -1.31
CA THR A 24 -4.11 9.33 -2.26
C THR A 24 -4.98 9.44 -3.51
N THR A 25 -4.94 10.59 -4.16
CA THR A 25 -5.66 10.84 -5.43
C THR A 25 -4.89 10.37 -6.66
N LYS A 26 -3.60 10.00 -6.49
CA LYS A 26 -2.68 9.61 -7.57
C LYS A 26 -2.00 8.28 -7.28
N ASP A 27 -1.47 7.65 -8.33
CA ASP A 27 -0.55 6.52 -8.25
C ASP A 27 0.82 7.01 -7.75
N THR A 28 1.19 6.59 -6.55
CA THR A 28 2.42 7.08 -5.92
C THR A 28 3.68 6.47 -6.49
N LEU A 29 3.64 5.33 -7.19
CA LEU A 29 4.81 4.80 -7.89
C LEU A 29 5.26 5.74 -9.00
N LEU A 30 4.32 6.23 -9.81
CA LEU A 30 4.64 7.15 -10.91
C LEU A 30 5.15 8.50 -10.38
N GLU A 31 4.51 9.03 -9.35
CA GLU A 31 4.93 10.29 -8.72
C GLU A 31 6.28 10.13 -7.99
N PHE A 32 6.56 8.96 -7.39
CA PHE A 32 7.84 8.67 -6.76
C PHE A 32 8.98 8.59 -7.80
N VAL A 33 8.75 7.91 -8.93
CA VAL A 33 9.72 7.90 -10.03
C VAL A 33 9.96 9.31 -10.58
N ARG A 34 8.89 10.10 -10.75
CA ARG A 34 9.01 11.51 -11.17
C ARG A 34 9.83 12.33 -10.19
N PHE A 35 9.62 12.14 -8.89
CA PHE A 35 10.33 12.82 -7.81
C PHE A 35 11.82 12.47 -7.80
N THR A 36 12.17 11.19 -7.93
CA THR A 36 13.55 10.69 -7.82
C THR A 36 14.36 10.84 -9.11
N HIS A 37 13.73 10.66 -10.26
CA HIS A 37 14.42 10.58 -11.56
C HIS A 37 13.97 11.63 -12.59
N GLY A 38 12.93 12.41 -12.26
CA GLY A 38 12.39 13.42 -13.15
C GLY A 38 11.48 12.90 -14.25
N LEU A 39 10.76 13.83 -14.87
CA LEU A 39 9.78 13.54 -15.91
C LEU A 39 10.34 12.85 -17.17
N PRO A 40 11.52 13.24 -17.71
CA PRO A 40 12.06 12.60 -18.93
C PRO A 40 12.31 11.10 -18.73
N ARG A 41 12.90 10.71 -17.59
CA ARG A 41 13.21 9.30 -17.31
C ARG A 41 11.93 8.49 -17.04
N LEU A 42 10.93 9.11 -16.42
CA LEU A 42 9.60 8.51 -16.26
C LEU A 42 8.96 8.22 -17.64
N ILE A 43 8.96 9.20 -18.56
CA ILE A 43 8.39 9.03 -19.91
C ILE A 43 9.11 7.88 -20.64
N LEU A 44 10.42 7.83 -20.60
CA LEU A 44 11.20 6.75 -21.22
C LEU A 44 10.83 5.38 -20.62
N GLY A 45 10.65 5.29 -19.31
CA GLY A 45 10.21 4.08 -18.63
C GLY A 45 8.80 3.65 -19.07
N VAL A 46 7.86 4.59 -19.12
CA VAL A 46 6.49 4.32 -19.59
C VAL A 46 6.48 3.83 -21.02
N LEU A 47 7.22 4.48 -21.93
CA LEU A 47 7.33 4.06 -23.32
C LEU A 47 7.95 2.64 -23.43
N ARG A 48 9.05 2.38 -22.70
CA ARG A 48 9.71 1.07 -22.68
C ARG A 48 8.78 -0.07 -22.24
N TYR A 49 7.96 0.16 -21.23
CA TYR A 49 7.11 -0.87 -20.64
C TYR A 49 5.66 -0.83 -21.16
N SER A 50 5.30 0.10 -22.05
CA SER A 50 3.95 0.20 -22.62
C SER A 50 3.45 -1.09 -23.28
N PRO A 51 4.25 -1.91 -24.00
CA PRO A 51 3.77 -3.18 -24.54
C PRO A 51 3.38 -4.17 -23.43
N LEU A 52 4.19 -4.24 -22.35
CA LEU A 52 3.90 -5.11 -21.20
C LEU A 52 2.71 -4.61 -20.39
N LEU A 53 2.52 -3.30 -20.29
CA LEU A 53 1.32 -2.69 -19.67
C LEU A 53 0.06 -3.07 -20.45
N LEU A 54 0.11 -3.09 -21.79
CA LEU A 54 -1.01 -3.54 -22.61
C LEU A 54 -1.31 -5.03 -22.38
N LEU A 55 -0.28 -5.89 -22.42
CA LEU A 55 -0.43 -7.32 -22.16
C LEU A 55 -1.00 -7.58 -20.75
N MET A 56 -0.58 -6.81 -19.75
CA MET A 56 -1.11 -6.91 -18.39
C MET A 56 -2.60 -6.53 -18.36
N LYS A 57 -3.01 -5.46 -19.04
CA LYS A 57 -4.44 -5.07 -19.13
C LYS A 57 -5.29 -6.12 -19.82
N MET A 58 -4.71 -6.87 -20.77
CA MET A 58 -5.37 -8.01 -21.43
C MET A 58 -5.36 -9.30 -20.60
N GLY A 59 -4.80 -9.29 -19.40
CA GLY A 59 -4.66 -10.47 -18.53
C GLY A 59 -3.56 -11.46 -18.97
N LEU A 60 -2.75 -11.12 -19.96
CA LEU A 60 -1.70 -11.97 -20.53
C LEU A 60 -0.34 -11.82 -19.83
N TYR A 61 -0.21 -10.86 -18.93
CA TYR A 61 1.00 -10.62 -18.14
C TYR A 61 0.68 -10.29 -16.69
N SER A 62 1.51 -10.82 -15.77
CA SER A 62 1.32 -10.62 -14.32
C SER A 62 1.61 -9.18 -13.89
N ASN A 63 0.70 -8.58 -13.14
CA ASN A 63 0.88 -7.25 -12.52
C ASN A 63 2.14 -7.20 -11.65
N GLY A 64 2.34 -8.18 -10.77
CA GLY A 64 3.51 -8.24 -9.89
C GLY A 64 4.83 -8.31 -10.65
N LYS A 65 4.92 -9.16 -11.69
CA LYS A 65 6.13 -9.25 -12.53
C LYS A 65 6.40 -7.95 -13.29
N LEU A 66 5.36 -7.27 -13.76
CA LEU A 66 5.53 -5.99 -14.46
C LEU A 66 6.04 -4.93 -13.49
N LYS A 67 5.45 -4.84 -12.31
CA LYS A 67 5.85 -3.89 -11.28
C LYS A 67 7.30 -4.10 -10.85
N GLU A 68 7.72 -5.34 -10.64
CA GLU A 68 9.10 -5.68 -10.32
C GLU A 68 10.09 -5.28 -11.44
N ARG A 69 9.74 -5.52 -12.71
CA ARG A 69 10.58 -5.08 -13.85
C ARG A 69 10.69 -3.55 -13.94
N ILE A 70 9.59 -2.84 -13.73
CA ILE A 70 9.60 -1.38 -13.70
C ILE A 70 10.45 -0.90 -12.52
N PHE A 71 10.28 -1.50 -11.34
CA PHE A 71 11.07 -1.18 -10.16
C PHE A 71 12.57 -1.43 -10.39
N ALA A 72 12.93 -2.59 -10.95
CA ALA A 72 14.32 -2.91 -11.29
C ALA A 72 14.95 -1.91 -12.26
N TYR A 73 14.18 -1.43 -13.25
CA TYR A 73 14.67 -0.45 -14.23
C TYR A 73 15.00 0.90 -13.59
N PHE A 74 14.22 1.35 -12.63
CA PHE A 74 14.43 2.65 -12.00
C PHE A 74 15.40 2.59 -10.81
N TYR A 75 15.34 1.51 -10.03
CA TYR A 75 15.98 1.46 -8.72
C TYR A 75 16.98 0.30 -8.54
N GLY A 76 17.09 -0.64 -9.48
CA GLY A 76 18.08 -1.72 -9.41
C GLY A 76 19.50 -1.18 -9.34
N GLY A 77 20.27 -1.59 -8.31
CA GLY A 77 21.64 -1.14 -8.05
C GLY A 77 21.76 0.14 -7.22
N GLU A 78 20.64 0.86 -6.94
CA GLU A 78 20.66 2.03 -6.07
C GLU A 78 20.97 1.63 -4.60
N SER A 79 21.58 2.55 -3.84
CA SER A 79 21.78 2.38 -2.41
C SER A 79 20.43 2.32 -1.67
N TYR A 80 20.24 1.32 -0.80
CA TYR A 80 19.04 1.22 0.02
C TYR A 80 18.89 2.41 0.97
N GLU A 81 19.99 2.89 1.53
CA GLU A 81 20.00 4.08 2.39
C GLU A 81 19.47 5.32 1.64
N GLN A 82 19.96 5.53 0.41
CA GLN A 82 19.48 6.62 -0.45
C GLN A 82 17.99 6.45 -0.80
N PHE A 83 17.56 5.22 -1.05
CA PHE A 83 16.16 4.92 -1.38
C PHE A 83 15.22 5.22 -0.20
N VAL A 84 15.62 4.84 1.03
CA VAL A 84 14.89 5.18 2.26
C VAL A 84 14.81 6.69 2.46
N LEU A 85 15.90 7.42 2.18
CA LEU A 85 15.91 8.89 2.27
C LEU A 85 14.95 9.51 1.25
N TRP A 86 14.91 9.00 0.02
CA TRP A 86 13.92 9.43 -0.98
C TRP A 86 12.49 9.15 -0.50
N GLY A 87 12.22 7.99 0.08
CA GLY A 87 10.89 7.65 0.62
C GLY A 87 10.43 8.64 1.70
N LYS A 88 11.32 8.96 2.64
CA LYS A 88 11.05 9.95 3.69
C LYS A 88 10.76 11.34 3.11
N ASN A 89 11.57 11.80 2.16
CA ASN A 89 11.38 13.11 1.54
C ASN A 89 10.11 13.16 0.68
N PHE A 90 9.80 12.06 -0.01
CA PHE A 90 8.58 11.93 -0.80
C PHE A 90 7.32 11.97 0.06
N SER A 91 7.38 11.53 1.31
CA SER A 91 6.21 11.57 2.20
C SER A 91 5.64 12.98 2.38
N LEU A 92 6.50 14.02 2.29
CA LEU A 92 6.06 15.42 2.34
C LEU A 92 5.29 15.82 1.06
N LEU A 93 5.72 15.32 -0.09
CA LEU A 93 5.00 15.52 -1.35
C LEU A 93 3.69 14.73 -1.37
N ALA A 94 3.68 13.52 -0.83
CA ALA A 94 2.51 12.66 -0.77
C ALA A 94 1.36 13.29 0.04
N GLU A 95 1.65 14.15 1.01
CA GLU A 95 0.64 14.93 1.74
C GLU A 95 -0.21 15.81 0.81
N SER A 96 0.39 16.39 -0.24
CA SER A 96 -0.34 17.20 -1.22
C SER A 96 -1.27 16.37 -2.14
N MET A 97 -1.12 15.06 -2.14
CA MET A 97 -1.92 14.12 -2.94
C MET A 97 -2.97 13.38 -2.11
N GLN A 98 -3.20 13.78 -0.86
CA GLN A 98 -4.17 13.13 0.02
C GLN A 98 -5.59 13.25 -0.51
N ASN A 99 -6.34 12.14 -0.43
CA ASN A 99 -7.77 12.10 -0.63
C ASN A 99 -8.46 12.52 0.66
N MET A 100 -8.73 13.81 0.82
CA MET A 100 -9.23 14.39 2.08
C MET A 100 -10.47 13.69 2.65
N PRO A 101 -11.50 13.33 1.86
CA PRO A 101 -12.62 12.53 2.36
C PRO A 101 -12.20 11.20 3.01
N MET A 102 -11.22 10.50 2.43
CA MET A 102 -10.73 9.23 2.98
C MET A 102 -9.80 9.42 4.17
N ILE A 103 -9.00 10.49 4.19
CA ILE A 103 -8.22 10.88 5.36
C ILE A 103 -9.16 11.20 6.54
N GLN A 104 -10.27 11.92 6.32
CA GLN A 104 -11.27 12.19 7.35
C GLN A 104 -11.94 10.89 7.85
N ARG A 105 -12.23 9.95 6.95
CA ARG A 105 -12.77 8.63 7.31
C ARG A 105 -11.78 7.84 8.17
N LEU A 106 -10.50 7.83 7.81
CA LEU A 106 -9.42 7.20 8.58
C LEU A 106 -9.34 7.82 9.99
N GLN A 107 -9.28 9.15 10.09
CA GLN A 107 -9.24 9.86 11.36
C GLN A 107 -10.46 9.59 12.24
N TRP A 108 -11.63 9.44 11.64
CA TRP A 108 -12.83 9.03 12.36
C TRP A 108 -12.65 7.63 12.98
N HIS A 109 -12.10 6.65 12.24
CA HIS A 109 -11.84 5.33 12.83
C HIS A 109 -10.80 5.39 13.95
N VAL A 110 -9.72 6.14 13.78
CA VAL A 110 -8.70 6.38 14.82
C VAL A 110 -9.36 6.97 16.07
N SER A 111 -10.22 7.99 15.90
CA SER A 111 -10.93 8.63 17.02
C SER A 111 -11.90 7.70 17.77
N LYS A 112 -12.34 6.62 17.14
CA LYS A 112 -13.18 5.58 17.75
C LYS A 112 -12.37 4.48 18.45
N GLY A 113 -11.05 4.56 18.42
CA GLY A 113 -10.16 3.53 18.98
C GLY A 113 -10.14 2.22 18.17
N HIS A 114 -10.51 2.27 16.90
CA HIS A 114 -10.35 1.13 16.00
C HIS A 114 -8.88 0.95 15.65
N THR A 115 -8.44 -0.28 15.47
CA THR A 115 -7.10 -0.59 14.94
C THR A 115 -7.10 -0.32 13.44
N VAL A 116 -6.26 0.60 12.97
CA VAL A 116 -6.21 1.02 11.57
C VAL A 116 -4.90 0.54 10.94
N CYS A 117 -5.00 -0.19 9.83
CA CYS A 117 -3.85 -0.60 9.04
C CYS A 117 -3.97 -0.19 7.57
N ILE A 118 -2.82 -0.02 6.92
CA ILE A 118 -2.71 0.23 5.49
C ILE A 118 -2.29 -1.06 4.82
N VAL A 119 -2.98 -1.46 3.72
CA VAL A 119 -2.67 -2.68 2.96
C VAL A 119 -2.46 -2.30 1.51
N SER A 120 -1.20 -2.11 1.11
CA SER A 120 -0.84 -1.50 -0.17
C SER A 120 0.06 -2.36 -1.04
N ALA A 121 -0.22 -2.37 -2.34
CA ALA A 121 0.70 -2.89 -3.34
C ALA A 121 1.92 -1.98 -3.57
N SER A 122 1.92 -0.75 -3.09
CA SER A 122 3.06 0.16 -3.17
C SER A 122 4.17 -0.22 -2.19
N VAL A 123 5.34 0.38 -2.35
CA VAL A 123 6.56 -0.03 -1.63
C VAL A 123 6.60 0.65 -0.26
N ASP A 124 6.97 -0.13 0.76
CA ASP A 124 6.93 0.23 2.18
C ASP A 124 7.70 1.54 2.48
N GLU A 125 8.83 1.74 1.82
CA GLU A 125 9.76 2.85 2.10
C GLU A 125 9.18 4.24 1.86
N TRP A 126 8.12 4.37 1.03
CA TRP A 126 7.39 5.65 0.91
C TRP A 126 5.98 5.61 1.49
N VAL A 127 5.35 4.43 1.55
CA VAL A 127 4.00 4.30 2.14
C VAL A 127 4.06 4.51 3.66
N ARG A 128 4.96 3.79 4.33
CA ARG A 128 5.08 3.83 5.80
C ARG A 128 5.33 5.24 6.35
N PRO A 129 6.33 6.01 5.90
CA PRO A 129 6.55 7.35 6.43
C PRO A 129 5.42 8.32 6.12
N THR A 130 4.63 8.09 5.07
CA THR A 130 3.45 8.90 4.76
C THR A 130 2.30 8.59 5.72
N CYS A 131 2.06 7.30 6.01
CA CYS A 131 0.89 6.85 6.75
C CYS A 131 1.06 6.91 8.28
N LEU A 132 2.25 6.70 8.81
CA LEU A 132 2.48 6.75 10.27
C LEU A 132 2.09 8.10 10.89
N LYS A 133 2.21 9.20 10.12
CA LYS A 133 1.76 10.54 10.56
C LYS A 133 0.24 10.64 10.74
N LEU A 134 -0.53 9.72 10.18
CA LEU A 134 -1.98 9.68 10.24
C LEU A 134 -2.51 8.94 11.49
N GLY A 135 -1.61 8.38 12.32
CA GLY A 135 -1.98 7.63 13.51
C GLY A 135 -2.45 6.21 13.21
N VAL A 136 -1.97 5.60 12.12
CA VAL A 136 -2.24 4.19 11.80
C VAL A 136 -1.36 3.27 12.66
N ASP A 137 -1.88 2.09 12.98
CA ASP A 137 -1.19 1.12 13.83
C ASP A 137 -0.16 0.29 13.04
N GLU A 138 -0.43 -0.02 11.77
CA GLU A 138 0.46 -0.84 10.94
C GLU A 138 0.36 -0.49 9.44
N VAL A 139 1.46 -0.73 8.73
CA VAL A 139 1.55 -0.62 7.27
C VAL A 139 2.02 -1.95 6.69
N ILE A 140 1.14 -2.59 5.92
CA ILE A 140 1.37 -3.84 5.20
C ILE A 140 1.56 -3.51 3.73
N ALA A 141 2.79 -3.27 3.31
CA ALA A 141 3.14 -2.83 1.97
C ALA A 141 4.15 -3.77 1.30
N THR A 142 4.36 -3.66 0.00
CA THR A 142 5.36 -4.47 -0.72
C THR A 142 6.75 -4.09 -0.24
N ARG A 143 7.59 -5.08 0.10
CA ARG A 143 8.96 -4.86 0.58
C ARG A 143 9.97 -5.14 -0.51
N VAL A 144 11.01 -4.31 -0.60
CA VAL A 144 12.12 -4.47 -1.54
C VAL A 144 13.15 -5.48 -1.04
N GLU A 145 13.86 -6.10 -1.99
CA GLU A 145 15.00 -6.95 -1.67
C GLU A 145 16.30 -6.14 -1.72
N VAL A 146 17.11 -6.30 -0.67
CA VAL A 146 18.41 -5.62 -0.52
C VAL A 146 19.52 -6.65 -0.52
N SER A 147 20.57 -6.42 -1.30
CA SER A 147 21.75 -7.27 -1.34
C SER A 147 22.61 -7.13 -0.07
N SER A 148 23.56 -8.05 0.12
CA SER A 148 24.56 -7.97 1.19
C SER A 148 25.44 -6.71 1.15
N GLU A 149 25.50 -6.04 -0.01
CA GLU A 149 26.22 -4.78 -0.21
C GLU A 149 25.38 -3.53 0.10
N GLY A 150 24.15 -3.70 0.60
CA GLY A 150 23.25 -2.58 0.89
C GLY A 150 22.65 -1.94 -0.36
N LYS A 151 22.57 -2.66 -1.48
CA LYS A 151 21.99 -2.18 -2.74
C LYS A 151 20.67 -2.87 -3.05
N LEU A 152 19.74 -2.16 -3.69
CA LEU A 152 18.51 -2.73 -4.18
C LEU A 152 18.80 -3.72 -5.31
N THR A 153 18.29 -4.95 -5.21
CA THR A 153 18.44 -5.97 -6.27
C THR A 153 17.52 -5.71 -7.46
N GLY A 154 16.52 -4.85 -7.29
CA GLY A 154 15.43 -4.65 -8.24
C GLY A 154 14.28 -5.63 -8.07
N ARG A 155 14.35 -6.53 -7.09
CA ARG A 155 13.31 -7.50 -6.75
C ARG A 155 12.56 -7.10 -5.49
N PHE A 156 11.46 -7.79 -5.25
CA PHE A 156 10.72 -7.69 -3.99
C PHE A 156 11.02 -8.87 -3.08
N SER A 157 11.23 -8.61 -1.80
CA SER A 157 11.42 -9.64 -0.76
C SER A 157 10.09 -10.24 -0.29
N THR A 158 8.97 -9.61 -0.64
CA THR A 158 7.61 -10.14 -0.41
C THR A 158 6.85 -10.20 -1.73
N PRO A 159 5.83 -11.07 -1.87
CA PRO A 159 4.90 -10.96 -2.98
C PRO A 159 4.30 -9.55 -3.08
N ASN A 160 3.99 -9.09 -4.31
CA ASN A 160 3.28 -7.83 -4.50
C ASN A 160 1.94 -7.87 -3.74
N CYS A 161 1.73 -6.93 -2.82
CA CYS A 161 0.55 -6.89 -1.95
C CYS A 161 -0.71 -6.46 -2.72
N TYR A 162 -1.16 -7.32 -3.65
CA TYR A 162 -2.24 -7.09 -4.62
C TYR A 162 -3.17 -8.29 -4.66
N GLY A 163 -4.47 -8.09 -4.79
CA GLY A 163 -5.45 -9.15 -4.87
C GLY A 163 -5.51 -9.99 -3.59
N ALA A 164 -5.52 -11.32 -3.72
CA ALA A 164 -5.56 -12.24 -2.59
C ALA A 164 -4.41 -12.03 -1.60
N GLN A 165 -3.24 -11.57 -2.07
CA GLN A 165 -2.08 -11.25 -1.21
C GLN A 165 -2.38 -10.17 -0.16
N LYS A 166 -3.34 -9.27 -0.42
CA LYS A 166 -3.77 -8.29 0.59
C LYS A 166 -4.42 -8.99 1.79
N VAL A 167 -5.26 -9.97 1.54
CA VAL A 167 -5.94 -10.75 2.61
C VAL A 167 -4.94 -11.63 3.35
N GLU A 168 -4.11 -12.37 2.62
CA GLU A 168 -3.11 -13.28 3.20
C GLU A 168 -2.18 -12.50 4.15
N ARG A 169 -1.60 -11.39 3.70
CA ARG A 169 -0.69 -10.59 4.50
C ARG A 169 -1.37 -9.84 5.64
N LEU A 170 -2.65 -9.45 5.47
CA LEU A 170 -3.44 -8.91 6.58
C LEU A 170 -3.58 -9.95 7.69
N LEU A 171 -3.87 -11.21 7.33
CA LEU A 171 -4.06 -12.30 8.29
C LEU A 171 -2.77 -12.81 8.94
N GLU A 172 -1.60 -12.60 8.30
CA GLU A 172 -0.29 -12.83 8.92
C GLU A 172 -0.05 -11.89 10.11
N VAL A 173 -0.52 -10.64 10.01
CA VAL A 173 -0.37 -9.61 11.06
C VAL A 173 -1.51 -9.66 12.07
N TYR A 174 -2.73 -9.84 11.57
CA TYR A 174 -3.97 -9.88 12.36
C TYR A 174 -4.71 -11.19 12.12
N PRO A 175 -4.46 -12.25 12.91
CA PRO A 175 -5.16 -13.53 12.76
C PRO A 175 -6.68 -13.35 12.82
N ARG A 176 -7.43 -14.08 11.98
CA ARG A 176 -8.90 -13.93 11.87
C ARG A 176 -9.62 -14.04 13.22
N CYS A 177 -9.13 -14.87 14.12
CA CYS A 177 -9.70 -15.05 15.47
C CYS A 177 -9.57 -13.81 16.38
N SER A 178 -8.64 -12.89 16.08
CA SER A 178 -8.46 -11.64 16.81
C SER A 178 -9.33 -10.50 16.29
N ILE A 179 -9.98 -10.68 15.12
CA ILE A 179 -10.79 -9.65 14.45
C ILE A 179 -12.27 -9.89 14.77
N SER A 180 -12.90 -8.94 15.47
CA SER A 180 -14.34 -8.98 15.73
C SER A 180 -15.15 -8.41 14.57
N TYR A 181 -14.64 -7.40 13.90
CA TYR A 181 -15.23 -6.76 12.73
C TYR A 181 -14.16 -6.14 11.84
N LEU A 182 -14.27 -6.31 10.54
CA LEU A 182 -13.32 -5.79 9.56
C LEU A 182 -14.00 -4.81 8.62
N TYR A 183 -13.54 -3.56 8.62
CA TYR A 183 -13.79 -2.60 7.56
C TYR A 183 -12.67 -2.66 6.52
N ALA A 184 -13.00 -2.54 5.23
CA ALA A 184 -12.01 -2.40 4.18
C ALA A 184 -12.40 -1.31 3.18
N TYR A 185 -11.41 -0.50 2.79
CA TYR A 185 -11.56 0.61 1.84
C TYR A 185 -10.56 0.44 0.70
N GLY A 186 -11.02 0.47 -0.55
CA GLY A 186 -10.18 0.31 -1.73
C GLY A 186 -10.87 0.82 -2.99
N ASP A 187 -10.10 1.13 -4.05
CA ASP A 187 -10.63 1.73 -5.27
C ASP A 187 -10.49 0.84 -6.51
N SER A 188 -9.58 -0.12 -6.47
CA SER A 188 -9.08 -0.83 -7.64
C SER A 188 -9.50 -2.31 -7.70
N GLN A 189 -9.16 -2.96 -8.81
CA GLN A 189 -9.31 -4.40 -8.94
C GLN A 189 -8.40 -5.17 -7.98
N GLY A 190 -7.29 -4.55 -7.55
CA GLY A 190 -6.37 -5.14 -6.58
C GLY A 190 -6.91 -5.25 -5.15
N ASP A 191 -8.06 -4.62 -4.88
CA ASP A 191 -8.70 -4.59 -3.57
C ASP A 191 -9.91 -5.52 -3.49
N LYS A 192 -10.31 -6.12 -4.62
CA LYS A 192 -11.54 -6.90 -4.74
C LYS A 192 -11.64 -7.99 -3.67
N GLU A 193 -10.58 -8.75 -3.47
CA GLU A 193 -10.54 -9.86 -2.52
C GLU A 193 -10.58 -9.34 -1.08
N LEU A 194 -9.88 -8.24 -0.78
CA LEU A 194 -9.90 -7.61 0.54
C LEU A 194 -11.28 -7.04 0.86
N LEU A 195 -11.90 -6.34 -0.09
CA LEU A 195 -13.25 -5.78 0.07
C LEU A 195 -14.30 -6.88 0.24
N ALA A 196 -14.16 -8.00 -0.48
CA ALA A 196 -15.06 -9.15 -0.36
C ALA A 196 -14.86 -9.96 0.93
N PHE A 197 -13.65 -9.95 1.49
CA PHE A 197 -13.31 -10.63 2.74
C PHE A 197 -13.78 -9.86 3.98
N ALA A 198 -13.90 -8.53 3.88
CA ALA A 198 -14.32 -7.66 4.97
C ALA A 198 -15.80 -7.85 5.32
N ASP A 199 -16.15 -7.61 6.59
CA ASP A 199 -17.54 -7.53 7.02
C ASP A 199 -18.24 -6.30 6.41
N GLU A 200 -17.47 -5.20 6.17
CA GLU A 200 -17.91 -4.03 5.43
C GLU A 200 -16.80 -3.58 4.46
N GLY A 201 -16.95 -3.96 3.19
CA GLY A 201 -16.06 -3.54 2.11
C GLY A 201 -16.63 -2.35 1.32
N VAL A 202 -15.91 -1.24 1.32
CA VAL A 202 -16.32 0.01 0.67
C VAL A 202 -15.43 0.29 -0.54
N LYS A 203 -16.03 0.21 -1.73
CA LYS A 203 -15.33 0.58 -2.96
C LYS A 203 -15.36 2.09 -3.17
N ILE A 204 -14.18 2.70 -3.26
CA ILE A 204 -14.02 4.13 -3.47
C ILE A 204 -14.06 4.42 -4.98
N CYS A 205 -14.85 5.41 -5.38
CA CYS A 205 -14.79 5.95 -6.74
C CYS A 205 -13.67 6.98 -6.82
N ARG A 206 -12.72 6.78 -7.73
CA ARG A 206 -11.68 7.80 -7.99
C ARG A 206 -12.38 9.09 -8.45
N THR A 207 -12.20 10.15 -7.71
CA THR A 207 -12.57 11.49 -8.18
C THR A 207 -11.65 11.83 -9.36
N GLN A 208 -12.18 11.92 -10.55
CA GLN A 208 -11.43 12.44 -11.71
C GLN A 208 -11.20 13.94 -11.43
N THR A 209 -9.98 14.31 -11.07
CA THR A 209 -9.51 15.70 -11.08
C THR A 209 -8.77 16.01 -12.37
#